data_28dc5d42247d63ff5ef005668b437507
#
_entry.id   28dc5d42247d63ff5ef005668b437507
#
_cell.length_a   1.000
_cell.length_b   1.000
_cell.length_c   1.000
_cell.angle_alpha   90.00
_cell.angle_beta   90.00
_cell.angle_gamma   90.00
#
_symmetry.space_group_name_H-M   'P 1'
#
loop_
_entity.id
_entity.type
_entity.pdbx_description
1 polymer ?
#
loop_
_entity_poly.entity_id
_entity_poly.type
_entity_poly.pdbx_seq_one_letter_code
_entity_poly.pdbx_strand_id
1 'polypeptide(L)' 'MKDKKLSRVAFDFYYASYDKLIEKEELGWTGWDNKCWKGTFLGDIKRLLKCELNQKNLVNIANYCMFLWNFEEEAKDGH' A
#
# COMPACT_ATOMS: atom_id res chain seq x y z
N MET A 1 -12.73 5.64 17.72
CA MET A 1 -13.81 5.11 16.87
C MET A 1 -14.82 4.38 17.73
N LYS A 2 -16.11 4.66 17.54
CA LYS A 2 -17.18 4.08 18.39
C LYS A 2 -17.45 2.61 18.07
N ASP A 3 -17.33 2.21 16.82
CA ASP A 3 -17.52 0.82 16.42
C ASP A 3 -16.25 0.05 16.74
N LYS A 4 -16.31 -0.79 17.78
CA LYS A 4 -15.14 -1.55 18.26
C LYS A 4 -14.67 -2.61 17.26
N LYS A 5 -15.61 -3.22 16.55
CA LYS A 5 -15.25 -4.20 15.53
C LYS A 5 -14.53 -3.52 14.36
N LEU A 6 -15.04 -2.39 13.91
CA LEU A 6 -14.42 -1.64 12.83
C LEU A 6 -13.02 -1.17 13.22
N SER A 7 -12.88 -0.68 14.46
CA SER A 7 -11.58 -0.25 14.98
C SER A 7 -10.57 -1.41 14.95
N ARG A 8 -10.98 -2.59 15.42
CA ARG A 8 -10.11 -3.77 15.42
C ARG A 8 -9.70 -4.17 14.01
N VAL A 9 -10.66 -4.23 13.09
CA VAL A 9 -10.38 -4.59 11.69
C VAL A 9 -9.41 -3.60 11.06
N ALA A 10 -9.60 -2.29 11.32
CA ALA A 10 -8.71 -1.26 10.81
C ALA A 10 -7.28 -1.44 11.33
N PHE A 11 -7.10 -1.72 12.61
CA PHE A 11 -5.79 -1.98 13.19
C PHE A 11 -5.17 -3.25 12.64
N ASP A 12 -5.96 -4.33 12.53
CA ASP A 12 -5.47 -5.59 11.99
C ASP A 12 -4.96 -5.41 10.56
N PHE A 13 -5.70 -4.68 9.75
CA PHE A 13 -5.30 -4.38 8.38
C PHE A 13 -4.05 -3.51 8.34
N TYR A 14 -3.97 -2.51 9.21
CA TYR A 14 -2.78 -1.66 9.31
C TYR A 14 -1.55 -2.50 9.64
N TYR A 15 -1.64 -3.37 10.65
CA TYR A 15 -0.50 -4.19 11.03
C TYR A 15 -0.09 -5.16 9.92
N ALA A 16 -1.05 -5.77 9.22
CA ALA A 16 -0.74 -6.66 8.10
C ALA A 16 0.00 -5.92 7.01
N SER A 17 -0.43 -4.70 6.69
CA SER A 17 0.22 -3.85 5.69
C SER A 17 1.61 -3.42 6.13
N TYR A 18 1.76 -3.05 7.39
CA TYR A 18 3.03 -2.63 7.97
C TYR A 18 4.04 -3.78 7.98
N ASP A 19 3.61 -4.98 8.42
CA ASP A 19 4.48 -6.16 8.45
C ASP A 19 4.98 -6.50 7.05
N LYS A 20 4.14 -6.35 6.03
CA LYS A 20 4.54 -6.61 4.64
C LYS A 20 5.60 -5.60 4.18
N LEU A 21 5.49 -4.36 4.60
CA LEU A 21 6.48 -3.33 4.28
C LEU A 21 7.83 -3.63 4.94
N ILE A 22 7.82 -4.08 6.20
CA ILE A 22 9.03 -4.49 6.90
C ILE A 22 9.69 -5.65 6.16
N GLU A 23 8.90 -6.64 5.76
CA GLU A 23 9.41 -7.78 4.98
C GLU A 23 10.09 -7.33 3.69
N LYS A 24 9.49 -6.39 2.98
CA LYS A 24 10.07 -5.84 1.74
C LYS A 24 11.37 -5.10 2.01
N GLU A 25 11.43 -4.32 3.10
CA GLU A 25 12.67 -3.63 3.49
C GLU A 25 13.81 -4.62 3.77
N GLU A 26 13.49 -5.69 4.49
CA GLU A 26 14.46 -6.73 4.82
C GLU A 26 15.00 -7.41 3.57
N LEU A 27 14.20 -7.47 2.51
CA LEU A 27 14.63 -8.00 1.21
C LEU A 27 15.41 -6.97 0.38
N GLY A 28 15.65 -5.78 0.93
CA GLY A 28 16.43 -4.74 0.26
C GLY A 28 15.60 -3.84 -0.66
N TRP A 29 14.29 -3.85 -0.55
CA TRP A 29 13.42 -3.07 -1.42
C TRP A 29 13.45 -1.60 -1.01
N THR A 30 13.95 -0.75 -1.91
CA THR A 30 14.07 0.70 -1.68
C THR A 30 13.60 1.46 -2.93
N GLY A 31 13.54 2.79 -2.81
CA GLY A 31 13.22 3.64 -3.95
C GLY A 31 11.75 3.70 -4.31
N TRP A 32 10.88 3.17 -3.45
CA TRP A 32 9.44 3.15 -3.69
C TRP A 32 8.86 4.56 -3.87
N ASP A 33 9.50 5.58 -3.29
CA ASP A 33 9.03 6.97 -3.30
C ASP A 33 9.48 7.74 -4.55
N ASN A 34 10.13 7.08 -5.47
CA ASN A 34 10.50 7.69 -6.75
C ASN A 34 9.29 7.67 -7.69
N LYS A 35 8.88 8.85 -8.15
CA LYS A 35 7.69 9.02 -8.99
C LYS A 35 7.73 8.25 -10.30
N CYS A 36 8.91 7.80 -10.74
CA CYS A 36 9.02 6.98 -11.95
C CYS A 36 8.26 5.65 -11.82
N TRP A 37 7.98 5.21 -10.59
CA TRP A 37 7.25 3.97 -10.33
C TRP A 37 5.73 4.11 -10.37
N LYS A 38 5.22 5.33 -10.56
CA LYS A 38 3.78 5.59 -10.53
C LYS A 38 3.00 4.68 -11.50
N GLY A 39 3.46 4.60 -12.75
CA GLY A 39 2.82 3.76 -13.75
C GLY A 39 2.91 2.28 -13.41
N THR A 40 4.04 1.85 -12.86
CA THR A 40 4.24 0.46 -12.45
C THR A 40 3.29 0.09 -11.32
N PHE A 41 3.15 0.94 -10.30
CA PHE A 41 2.23 0.69 -9.19
C PHE A 41 0.78 0.64 -9.65
N LEU A 42 0.38 1.53 -10.55
CA LEU A 42 -0.97 1.48 -11.13
C LEU A 42 -1.20 0.17 -11.89
N GLY A 43 -0.21 -0.26 -12.66
CA GLY A 43 -0.29 -1.52 -13.39
C GLY A 43 -0.38 -2.72 -12.46
N ASP A 44 0.39 -2.70 -11.37
CA ASP A 44 0.36 -3.77 -10.38
C ASP A 44 -1.01 -3.86 -9.68
N ILE A 45 -1.61 -2.72 -9.34
CA ILE A 45 -2.95 -2.70 -8.76
C ILE A 45 -3.95 -3.34 -9.74
N LYS A 46 -3.93 -2.91 -11.01
CA LYS A 46 -4.83 -3.45 -12.02
C LYS A 46 -4.64 -4.96 -12.19
N ARG A 47 -3.40 -5.41 -12.21
CA ARG A 47 -3.08 -6.84 -12.34
C ARG A 47 -3.62 -7.61 -11.13
N LEU A 48 -3.39 -7.12 -9.92
CA LEU A 48 -3.83 -7.79 -8.69
C LEU A 48 -5.35 -7.84 -8.58
N LEU A 49 -6.05 -6.83 -9.10
CA LEU A 49 -7.52 -6.82 -9.11
C LEU A 49 -8.10 -7.93 -9.99
N LYS A 50 -7.34 -8.45 -10.95
CA LYS A 50 -7.75 -9.56 -11.80
C LYS A 50 -7.39 -10.92 -11.20
N CYS A 51 -6.56 -10.95 -10.16
CA CYS A 51 -6.19 -12.15 -9.44
C CYS A 51 -7.19 -12.43 -8.34
N GLU A 52 -7.01 -13.55 -7.62
CA GLU A 52 -7.82 -13.85 -6.45
C GLU A 52 -7.63 -12.75 -5.39
N LEU A 53 -8.72 -12.22 -4.88
CA LEU A 53 -8.69 -11.16 -3.86
C LEU A 53 -8.59 -11.77 -2.45
N ASN A 54 -7.48 -12.43 -2.18
CA ASN A 54 -7.17 -12.95 -0.84
C ASN A 54 -6.52 -11.86 0.01
N GLN A 55 -6.31 -12.14 1.29
CA GLN A 55 -5.74 -11.16 2.21
C GLN A 55 -4.38 -10.65 1.76
N LYS A 56 -3.53 -11.54 1.26
CA LYS A 56 -2.20 -11.17 0.77
C LYS A 56 -2.27 -10.16 -0.37
N ASN A 57 -3.11 -10.43 -1.36
CA ASN A 57 -3.25 -9.54 -2.52
C ASN A 57 -3.89 -8.21 -2.14
N LEU A 58 -4.85 -8.23 -1.21
CA LEU A 58 -5.48 -7.00 -0.72
C LEU A 58 -4.48 -6.11 0.01
N VAL A 59 -3.60 -6.69 0.81
CA VAL A 59 -2.54 -5.94 1.49
C VAL A 59 -1.57 -5.32 0.47
N ASN A 60 -1.19 -6.06 -0.55
CA ASN A 60 -0.31 -5.53 -1.59
C ASN A 60 -0.98 -4.37 -2.35
N ILE A 61 -2.26 -4.51 -2.70
CA ILE A 61 -3.02 -3.44 -3.35
C ILE A 61 -3.03 -2.19 -2.47
N ALA A 62 -3.31 -2.37 -1.18
CA ALA A 62 -3.36 -1.26 -0.22
C ALA A 62 -2.01 -0.54 -0.13
N ASN A 63 -0.92 -1.28 -0.10
CA ASN A 63 0.42 -0.68 -0.03
C ASN A 63 0.75 0.11 -1.30
N TYR A 64 0.40 -0.41 -2.48
CA TYR A 64 0.57 0.35 -3.72
C TYR A 64 -0.28 1.62 -3.72
N CYS A 65 -1.51 1.54 -3.21
CA CYS A 65 -2.36 2.71 -3.05
C CYS A 65 -1.72 3.75 -2.13
N MET A 66 -1.09 3.31 -1.04
CA MET A 66 -0.39 4.20 -0.11
C MET A 66 0.76 4.92 -0.81
N PHE A 67 1.55 4.21 -1.62
CA PHE A 67 2.64 4.82 -2.37
C PHE A 67 2.13 5.90 -3.31
N LEU A 68 1.05 5.62 -4.02
CA LEU A 68 0.43 6.59 -4.93
C LEU A 68 -0.13 7.77 -4.15
N TRP A 69 -0.72 7.53 -3.00
CA TRP A 69 -1.22 8.58 -2.12
C TRP A 69 -0.07 9.51 -1.70
N ASN A 70 1.08 8.94 -1.37
CA ASN A 70 2.25 9.72 -0.99
C ASN A 70 2.73 10.61 -2.14
N PHE A 71 2.70 10.11 -3.38
CA PHE A 71 3.07 10.94 -4.54
C PHE A 71 2.17 12.16 -4.66
N GLU A 72 0.87 12.02 -4.39
CA GLU A 72 -0.06 13.15 -4.42
C GLU A 72 0.21 14.14 -3.27
N GLU A 73 0.58 13.64 -2.08
CA GLU A 73 0.97 14.51 -0.97
C GLU A 73 2.22 15.32 -1.31
N GLU A 74 3.22 14.69 -1.88
CA GLU A 74 4.44 15.37 -2.31
C GLU A 74 4.16 16.42 -3.38
N ALA A 75 3.23 16.16 -4.28
CA ALA A 75 2.83 17.11 -5.31
C ALA A 75 2.18 18.36 -4.69
N LYS A 76 1.43 18.22 -3.58
CA LYS A 76 0.87 19.35 -2.85
C LYS A 76 1.95 20.19 -2.19
N ASP A 77 2.96 19.54 -1.65
CA ASP A 77 4.07 20.20 -0.95
C ASP A 77 5.09 20.80 -1.91
N GLY A 78 5.05 20.39 -3.15
CA GLY A 78 6.01 20.80 -4.18
C GLY A 78 5.76 22.18 -4.79
N HIS A 79 4.96 23.00 -4.18
CA HIS A 79 4.64 24.35 -4.68
C HIS A 79 5.67 25.34 -4.31
#